data_6834c710cbfa84fd048f036bd81df6a8
#
_entry.id   6834c710cbfa84fd048f036bd81df6a8
#
_cell.length_a   1.000
_cell.length_b   1.000
_cell.length_c   1.000
_cell.angle_alpha   90.00
_cell.angle_beta   90.00
_cell.angle_gamma   90.00
#
_symmetry.space_group_name_H-M   'P 1'
#
loop_
_entity.id
_entity.type
_entity.pdbx_description
1 polymer ?
#
loop_
_entity_poly.entity_id
_entity_poly.type
_entity_poly.pdbx_seq_one_letter_code
_entity_poly.pdbx_strand_id
1 'polypeptide(L)'
;MAEELEAAPMCFACGVDNPIGLQIEFHVDGDVCTAEFTPNENHVGFKNTVHGGIIYSALDDVTANILYQQGRKAHTARCEVRYRQQCAVGEKLKLKGWIVNERGRLVVLKGEARRAADDGLVADCEMSFILEK
;
A
#
# COMPACT_ATOMS: atom_id res chain seq x y z
N MET A 1 16.18 13.46 -17.20
CA MET A 1 15.89 13.65 -15.77
C MET A 1 14.41 13.46 -15.58
N ALA A 2 14.05 12.60 -14.64
CA ALA A 2 12.64 12.38 -14.35
C ALA A 2 12.03 13.65 -13.75
N GLU A 3 10.82 14.01 -14.20
CA GLU A 3 10.08 15.08 -13.55
C GLU A 3 9.75 14.66 -12.12
N GLU A 4 9.88 15.59 -11.19
CA GLU A 4 9.40 15.37 -9.84
C GLU A 4 7.88 15.25 -9.88
N LEU A 5 7.37 14.18 -9.28
CA LEU A 5 5.93 14.03 -9.12
C LEU A 5 5.46 14.99 -8.03
N GLU A 6 4.36 15.66 -8.26
CA GLU A 6 3.80 16.55 -7.27
C GLU A 6 3.43 15.78 -6.00
N ALA A 7 3.79 16.36 -4.86
CA ALA A 7 3.39 15.81 -3.59
C ALA A 7 1.86 15.80 -3.49
N ALA A 8 1.31 14.73 -2.94
CA ALA A 8 -0.12 14.59 -2.75
C ALA A 8 -0.47 14.69 -1.26
N PRO A 9 -0.49 15.91 -0.68
CA PRO A 9 -0.75 16.07 0.76
C PRO A 9 -2.14 15.58 1.17
N MET A 10 -3.04 15.43 0.20
CA MET A 10 -4.38 14.91 0.42
C MET A 10 -4.54 13.45 0.01
N CYS A 11 -3.45 12.74 -0.31
CA CYS A 11 -3.54 11.31 -0.61
C CYS A 11 -4.21 10.57 0.54
N PHE A 12 -5.17 9.74 0.23
CA PHE A 12 -5.91 9.02 1.26
C PHE A 12 -5.02 8.11 2.10
N ALA A 13 -4.04 7.46 1.49
CA ALA A 13 -3.18 6.51 2.20
C ALA A 13 -2.01 7.19 2.90
N CYS A 14 -1.34 8.16 2.26
CA CYS A 14 -0.09 8.72 2.76
C CYS A 14 -0.10 10.24 2.96
N GLY A 15 -1.17 10.93 2.58
CA GLY A 15 -1.23 12.39 2.67
C GLY A 15 -1.32 12.89 4.10
N VAL A 16 -0.38 13.75 4.50
CA VAL A 16 -0.33 14.25 5.89
C VAL A 16 -1.43 15.25 6.19
N ASP A 17 -2.00 15.87 5.16
CA ASP A 17 -3.03 16.91 5.32
C ASP A 17 -4.45 16.37 5.19
N ASN A 18 -4.62 15.09 4.84
CA ASN A 18 -5.95 14.52 4.72
C ASN A 18 -6.48 14.07 6.09
N PRO A 19 -7.53 14.75 6.63
CA PRO A 19 -8.01 14.46 7.99
C PRO A 19 -8.65 13.06 8.13
N ILE A 20 -9.08 12.45 7.03
CA ILE A 20 -9.64 11.09 7.05
C ILE A 20 -8.67 10.06 6.49
N GLY A 21 -7.45 10.48 6.14
CA GLY A 21 -6.44 9.61 5.54
C GLY A 21 -5.83 8.64 6.54
N LEU A 22 -5.17 7.63 6.01
CA LEU A 22 -4.48 6.62 6.82
C LEU A 22 -3.16 7.14 7.39
N GLN A 23 -2.58 8.15 6.73
CA GLN A 23 -1.34 8.83 7.12
C GLN A 23 -0.17 7.85 7.29
N ILE A 24 -0.09 6.88 6.42
CA ILE A 24 0.98 5.88 6.43
C ILE A 24 2.26 6.50 5.87
N GLU A 25 3.37 6.34 6.59
CA GLU A 25 4.67 6.77 6.12
C GLU A 25 5.38 5.59 5.45
N PHE A 26 5.68 5.73 4.16
CA PHE A 26 6.28 4.68 3.35
C PHE A 26 7.78 4.93 3.17
N HIS A 27 8.57 3.86 3.31
CA HIS A 27 10.02 3.89 3.15
C HIS A 27 10.41 3.00 1.98
N VAL A 28 11.01 3.59 0.95
CA VAL A 28 11.45 2.87 -0.25
C VAL A 28 12.96 2.73 -0.26
N ASP A 29 13.41 1.49 -0.46
CA ASP A 29 14.82 1.16 -0.64
C ASP A 29 14.94 0.29 -1.89
N GLY A 30 15.44 0.88 -2.98
CA GLY A 30 15.51 0.20 -4.28
C GLY A 30 14.12 -0.19 -4.78
N ASP A 31 13.90 -1.47 -4.96
CA ASP A 31 12.64 -2.04 -5.46
C ASP A 31 11.71 -2.53 -4.36
N VAL A 32 11.97 -2.17 -3.11
CA VAL A 32 11.19 -2.62 -1.95
C VAL A 32 10.68 -1.41 -1.17
N CYS A 33 9.42 -1.48 -0.78
CA CYS A 33 8.80 -0.48 0.10
C CYS A 33 8.31 -1.17 1.37
N THR A 34 8.53 -0.51 2.50
CA THR A 34 8.03 -0.98 3.80
C THR A 34 7.31 0.12 4.52
N ALA A 35 6.38 -0.25 5.38
CA ALA A 35 5.66 0.68 6.24
C ALA A 35 5.05 -0.06 7.42
N GLU A 36 4.61 0.70 8.41
CA GLU A 36 3.81 0.19 9.51
C GLU A 36 2.48 0.95 9.53
N PHE A 37 1.41 0.27 9.87
CA PHE A 37 0.08 0.84 9.95
C PHE A 37 -0.71 0.20 11.08
N THR A 38 -1.26 1.03 11.97
CA THR A 38 -2.13 0.55 13.05
C THR A 38 -3.54 1.09 12.81
N PRO A 39 -4.48 0.24 12.37
CA PRO A 39 -5.86 0.67 12.16
C PRO A 39 -6.54 1.11 13.45
N ASN A 40 -7.43 2.09 13.35
CA ASN A 40 -8.21 2.59 14.48
C ASN A 40 -9.71 2.36 14.26
N GLU A 41 -10.54 2.87 15.17
CA GLU A 41 -11.99 2.67 15.16
C GLU A 41 -12.69 3.26 13.93
N ASN A 42 -12.03 4.13 13.17
CA ASN A 42 -12.58 4.70 11.94
C ASN A 42 -12.34 3.82 10.72
N HIS A 43 -11.62 2.70 10.89
CA HIS A 43 -11.20 1.83 9.79
C HIS A 43 -11.93 0.49 9.79
N VAL A 44 -13.10 0.42 10.41
CA VAL A 44 -13.82 -0.85 10.58
C VAL A 44 -14.81 -1.13 9.46
N GLY A 45 -14.98 -2.43 9.17
CA GLY A 45 -16.08 -2.94 8.36
C GLY A 45 -17.14 -3.58 9.25
N PHE A 46 -16.71 -4.52 10.08
CA PHE A 46 -17.51 -5.10 11.15
C PHE A 46 -16.98 -4.60 12.49
N LYS A 47 -17.77 -4.83 13.56
CA LYS A 47 -17.35 -4.44 14.90
C LYS A 47 -15.96 -5.02 15.20
N ASN A 48 -15.03 -4.13 15.54
CA ASN A 48 -13.65 -4.44 15.89
C ASN A 48 -12.85 -5.17 14.79
N THR A 49 -13.34 -5.18 13.56
CA THR A 49 -12.65 -5.80 12.43
C THR A 49 -12.36 -4.76 11.36
N VAL A 50 -11.10 -4.68 10.94
CA VAL A 50 -10.67 -3.71 9.94
C VAL A 50 -11.31 -4.01 8.59
N HIS A 51 -11.81 -2.95 7.95
CA HIS A 51 -12.44 -3.04 6.63
C HIS A 51 -11.44 -3.51 5.58
N GLY A 52 -11.85 -4.46 4.73
CA GLY A 52 -10.99 -4.97 3.66
C GLY A 52 -10.52 -3.90 2.70
N GLY A 53 -11.34 -2.89 2.42
CA GLY A 53 -10.96 -1.77 1.57
C GLY A 53 -9.87 -0.89 2.16
N ILE A 54 -9.76 -0.82 3.48
CA ILE A 54 -8.66 -0.10 4.16
C ILE A 54 -7.35 -0.88 3.97
N ILE A 55 -7.38 -2.19 4.15
CA ILE A 55 -6.21 -3.05 3.90
C ILE A 55 -5.80 -2.97 2.42
N TYR A 56 -6.78 -2.98 1.52
CA TYR A 56 -6.54 -2.79 0.08
C TYR A 56 -5.81 -1.47 -0.20
N SER A 57 -6.28 -0.36 0.40
CA SER A 57 -5.67 0.95 0.20
C SER A 57 -4.21 0.97 0.66
N ALA A 58 -3.92 0.33 1.79
CA ALA A 58 -2.56 0.22 2.31
C ALA A 58 -1.67 -0.60 1.37
N LEU A 59 -2.18 -1.70 0.83
CA LEU A 59 -1.44 -2.55 -0.11
C LEU A 59 -1.22 -1.86 -1.46
N ASP A 60 -2.22 -1.13 -1.94
CA ASP A 60 -2.08 -0.35 -3.19
C ASP A 60 -0.95 0.66 -3.05
N ASP A 61 -0.92 1.39 -1.96
CA ASP A 61 0.07 2.45 -1.77
C ASP A 61 1.47 1.92 -1.42
N VAL A 62 1.59 0.81 -0.72
CA VAL A 62 2.92 0.24 -0.42
C VAL A 62 3.60 -0.24 -1.70
N THR A 63 2.84 -0.60 -2.72
CA THR A 63 3.38 -0.94 -4.04
C THR A 63 3.56 0.29 -4.91
N ALA A 64 2.56 1.17 -4.97
CA ALA A 64 2.60 2.39 -5.80
C ALA A 64 3.73 3.33 -5.41
N ASN A 65 4.05 3.42 -4.11
CA ASN A 65 5.11 4.31 -3.64
C ASN A 65 6.50 3.95 -4.17
N ILE A 66 6.74 2.69 -4.53
CA ILE A 66 8.01 2.30 -5.15
C ILE A 66 8.19 3.09 -6.44
N LEU A 67 7.18 3.07 -7.30
CA LEU A 67 7.23 3.77 -8.58
C LEU A 67 7.24 5.29 -8.40
N TYR A 68 6.40 5.77 -7.47
CA TYR A 68 6.35 7.20 -7.16
C TYR A 68 7.72 7.73 -6.73
N GLN A 69 8.40 7.08 -5.81
CA GLN A 69 9.70 7.53 -5.31
C GLN A 69 10.82 7.33 -6.32
N GLN A 70 10.63 6.46 -7.30
CA GLN A 70 11.54 6.35 -8.45
C GLN A 70 11.30 7.42 -9.51
N GLY A 71 10.32 8.32 -9.30
CA GLY A 71 9.95 9.35 -10.25
C GLY A 71 9.16 8.83 -11.45
N ARG A 72 8.59 7.64 -11.35
CA ARG A 72 7.84 7.01 -12.43
C ARG A 72 6.35 7.15 -12.17
N LYS A 73 5.67 7.93 -13.01
CA LYS A 73 4.23 8.11 -12.88
C LYS A 73 3.50 6.92 -13.47
N ALA A 74 2.63 6.33 -12.67
CA ALA A 74 1.91 5.11 -13.05
C ALA A 74 0.52 5.10 -12.44
N HIS A 75 -0.35 4.30 -13.04
CA HIS A 75 -1.71 4.11 -12.55
C HIS A 75 -1.96 2.63 -12.30
N THR A 76 -2.67 2.32 -11.23
CA THR A 76 -3.10 0.96 -10.94
C THR A 76 -4.05 0.50 -12.04
N ALA A 77 -3.69 -0.57 -12.74
CA ALA A 77 -4.51 -1.12 -13.82
C ALA A 77 -5.24 -2.38 -13.39
N ARG A 78 -4.65 -3.17 -12.52
CA ARG A 78 -5.24 -4.41 -12.04
C ARG A 78 -4.71 -4.71 -10.64
N CYS A 79 -5.59 -5.22 -9.79
CA CYS A 79 -5.22 -5.65 -8.45
C CYS A 79 -5.95 -6.93 -8.08
N GLU A 80 -5.20 -7.88 -7.55
CA GLU A 80 -5.75 -9.08 -6.94
C GLU A 80 -5.29 -9.12 -5.49
N VAL A 81 -6.24 -9.06 -4.55
CA VAL A 81 -5.96 -9.12 -3.12
C VAL A 81 -6.57 -10.39 -2.56
N ARG A 82 -5.80 -11.09 -1.74
CA ARG A 82 -6.27 -12.23 -0.98
C ARG A 82 -6.23 -11.91 0.50
N TYR A 83 -7.38 -12.04 1.15
CA TYR A 83 -7.51 -11.83 2.58
C TYR A 83 -7.38 -13.18 3.29
N ARG A 84 -6.34 -13.30 4.11
CA ARG A 84 -5.98 -14.59 4.75
C ARG A 84 -6.52 -14.71 6.15
N GLN A 85 -6.50 -13.60 6.91
CA GLN A 85 -6.92 -13.54 8.29
C GLN A 85 -7.56 -12.20 8.57
N GLN A 86 -8.41 -12.15 9.59
CA GLN A 86 -8.98 -10.89 10.05
C GLN A 86 -7.92 -10.10 10.83
N CYS A 87 -8.07 -8.78 10.78
CA CYS A 87 -7.25 -7.85 11.55
C CYS A 87 -8.17 -7.05 12.45
N ALA A 88 -7.85 -7.02 13.74
CA ALA A 88 -8.62 -6.23 14.70
C ALA A 88 -8.07 -4.81 14.80
N VAL A 89 -8.94 -3.88 15.23
CA VAL A 89 -8.55 -2.51 15.54
C VAL A 89 -7.43 -2.54 16.58
N GLY A 90 -6.39 -1.73 16.36
CA GLY A 90 -5.25 -1.62 17.25
C GLY A 90 -4.13 -2.63 17.00
N GLU A 91 -4.34 -3.61 16.12
CA GLU A 91 -3.28 -4.54 15.74
C GLU A 91 -2.37 -3.88 14.69
N LYS A 92 -1.10 -3.65 15.05
CA LYS A 92 -0.13 -3.08 14.12
C LYS A 92 0.15 -4.05 12.98
N LEU A 93 0.12 -3.54 11.75
CA LEU A 93 0.49 -4.27 10.54
C LEU A 93 1.84 -3.80 10.03
N LYS A 94 2.65 -4.75 9.58
CA LYS A 94 3.85 -4.50 8.78
C LYS A 94 3.47 -4.67 7.32
N LEU A 95 3.70 -3.63 6.53
CA LEU A 95 3.42 -3.61 5.11
C LEU A 95 4.72 -3.74 4.32
N LYS A 96 4.69 -4.51 3.26
CA LYS A 96 5.85 -4.65 2.38
C LYS A 96 5.38 -4.80 0.95
N GLY A 97 6.02 -4.07 0.02
CA GLY A 97 5.80 -4.21 -1.41
C GLY A 97 7.12 -4.35 -2.15
N TRP A 98 7.09 -5.01 -3.30
CA TRP A 98 8.29 -5.20 -4.12
C TRP A 98 7.92 -5.39 -5.58
N ILE A 99 8.87 -5.03 -6.47
CA ILE A 99 8.71 -5.24 -7.92
C ILE A 99 9.02 -6.71 -8.23
N VAL A 100 8.16 -7.32 -9.03
CA VAL A 100 8.32 -8.71 -9.48
C VAL A 100 8.81 -8.77 -10.92
N ASN A 101 8.24 -7.91 -11.79
CA ASN A 101 8.51 -7.96 -13.21
C ASN A 101 8.20 -6.62 -13.87
N GLU A 102 8.95 -6.29 -14.92
CA GLU A 102 8.67 -5.12 -15.75
C GLU A 102 8.72 -5.54 -17.22
N ARG A 103 7.74 -5.09 -17.99
CA ARG A 103 7.66 -5.38 -19.42
C ARG A 103 7.06 -4.19 -20.15
N GLY A 104 7.90 -3.40 -20.82
CA GLY A 104 7.47 -2.15 -21.42
C GLY A 104 6.97 -1.19 -20.37
N ARG A 105 5.71 -0.75 -20.50
CA ARG A 105 5.08 0.14 -19.51
C ARG A 105 4.35 -0.61 -18.38
N LEU A 106 4.31 -1.92 -18.46
CA LEU A 106 3.65 -2.74 -17.45
C LEU A 106 4.65 -3.10 -16.35
N VAL A 107 4.31 -2.77 -15.11
CA VAL A 107 5.09 -3.15 -13.93
C VAL A 107 4.20 -4.00 -13.03
N VAL A 108 4.68 -5.18 -12.67
CA VAL A 108 3.97 -6.07 -11.76
C VAL A 108 4.67 -6.06 -10.41
N LEU A 109 3.89 -5.80 -9.38
CA LEU A 109 4.38 -5.74 -8.01
C LEU A 109 3.57 -6.68 -7.12
N LYS A 110 4.17 -7.10 -6.03
CA LYS A 110 3.49 -7.83 -4.97
C LYS A 110 3.57 -7.07 -3.67
N GLY A 111 2.61 -7.31 -2.81
CA GLY A 111 2.57 -6.70 -1.49
C GLY A 111 2.01 -7.67 -0.46
N GLU A 112 2.33 -7.40 0.79
CA GLU A 112 1.81 -8.18 1.91
C GLU A 112 1.59 -7.30 3.13
N ALA A 113 0.62 -7.70 3.95
CA ALA A 113 0.35 -7.11 5.25
C ALA A 113 0.40 -8.22 6.29
N ARG A 114 1.29 -8.06 7.27
CA ARG A 114 1.47 -9.04 8.36
C ARG A 114 1.26 -8.38 9.71
N ARG A 115 0.66 -9.11 10.65
CA ARG A 115 0.60 -8.62 12.03
C ARG A 115 2.00 -8.54 12.62
N ALA A 116 2.33 -7.40 13.23
CA ALA A 116 3.63 -7.21 13.85
C ALA A 116 3.85 -8.15 15.03
N ALA A 117 2.77 -8.48 15.77
CA ALA A 117 2.85 -9.27 16.99
C ALA A 117 3.27 -10.73 16.76
N ASP A 118 2.75 -11.37 15.70
CA ASP A 118 2.97 -12.81 15.49
C ASP A 118 3.45 -13.13 14.06
N ASP A 119 3.67 -12.11 13.24
CA ASP A 119 4.05 -12.22 11.83
C ASP A 119 3.01 -12.96 10.96
N GLY A 120 1.77 -13.07 11.44
CA GLY A 120 0.69 -13.72 10.72
C GLY A 120 0.32 -12.95 9.46
N LEU A 121 0.20 -13.65 8.34
CA LEU A 121 -0.18 -13.03 7.07
C LEU A 121 -1.67 -12.68 7.07
N VAL A 122 -1.97 -11.38 7.06
CA VAL A 122 -3.35 -10.87 7.03
C VAL A 122 -3.87 -10.83 5.61
N ALA A 123 -3.08 -10.29 4.69
CA ALA A 123 -3.44 -10.19 3.27
C ALA A 123 -2.20 -10.10 2.41
N ASP A 124 -2.33 -10.53 1.16
CA ASP A 124 -1.30 -10.32 0.14
C ASP A 124 -1.95 -9.90 -1.16
N CYS A 125 -1.16 -9.34 -2.07
CA CYS A 125 -1.66 -8.84 -3.32
C CYS A 125 -0.68 -8.99 -4.47
N GLU A 126 -1.22 -8.98 -5.68
CA GLU A 126 -0.48 -8.75 -6.90
C GLU A 126 -1.11 -7.57 -7.62
N MET A 127 -0.30 -6.57 -7.93
CA MET A 127 -0.71 -5.34 -8.56
C MET A 127 -0.05 -5.19 -9.91
N SER A 128 -0.80 -4.74 -10.90
CA SER A 128 -0.24 -4.32 -12.19
C SER A 128 -0.44 -2.82 -12.35
N PHE A 129 0.65 -2.12 -12.64
CA PHE A 129 0.65 -0.69 -12.89
C PHE A 129 1.05 -0.42 -14.34
N ILE A 130 0.43 0.60 -14.92
CA ILE A 130 0.80 1.06 -16.28
C ILE A 130 1.50 2.41 -16.12
N LEU A 131 2.74 2.48 -16.59
CA LEU A 131 3.52 3.72 -16.59
C LEU A 131 2.93 4.69 -17.62
N GLU A 132 2.85 5.98 -17.27
CA GLU A 132 2.50 7.00 -18.23
C GLU A 132 3.62 7.16 -19.26
N LYS A 133 3.22 7.55 -20.46
CA LYS A 133 4.18 7.88 -21.52
C LYS A 133 5.00 9.11 -21.19
#